data_5863d17d1ea6bec54a9780abd4378c4b
#
_entry.id   5863d17d1ea6bec54a9780abd4378c4b
#
_cell.length_a   1.000
_cell.length_b   1.000
_cell.length_c   1.000
_cell.angle_alpha   90.00
_cell.angle_beta   90.00
_cell.angle_gamma   90.00
#
_symmetry.space_group_name_H-M   'P 1'
#
loop_
_entity.id
_entity.type
_entity.pdbx_description
1 polymer ?
#
loop_
_entity_poly.entity_id
_entity_poly.type
_entity_poly.pdbx_seq_one_letter_code
_entity_poly.pdbx_strand_id
1 'polypeptide(L)'
;EFDQKAYEEKYRDSQIRKEFHRFVKEELVTYYFQPIISAKTGKIEAYEALMRANLPILKRPDVVMKIACEEGALREIERMTMFRATEAFADLREKKRIKGDALLFINSIASQHMAAKDEIEFNNRYAKLQKQIVIEITEEESIDYHALETKKNAPGFEGAFALDDYGSGYSNEKSLLDLAPKYIKVDLSIIRDIDTDPDKQQIVENIVAYAHKRDM
;
A
#
# COMPACT_ATOMS: atom_id res chain seq x y z
N GLU A 1 28.40 9.42 35.61
CA GLU A 1 28.29 10.63 34.82
C GLU A 1 26.93 10.59 34.08
N PHE A 2 26.11 11.63 34.28
CA PHE A 2 24.77 11.68 33.63
C PHE A 2 24.97 12.01 32.14
N ASP A 3 24.61 11.07 31.27
CA ASP A 3 24.63 11.28 29.81
C ASP A 3 23.32 11.94 29.37
N GLN A 4 23.36 13.26 29.26
CA GLN A 4 22.22 14.08 28.87
C GLN A 4 21.67 13.67 27.49
N LYS A 5 22.55 13.34 26.54
CA LYS A 5 22.18 12.97 25.18
C LYS A 5 21.41 11.65 25.16
N ALA A 6 21.90 10.63 25.87
CA ALA A 6 21.22 9.35 26.00
C ALA A 6 19.87 9.48 26.73
N TYR A 7 19.74 10.39 27.69
CA TYR A 7 18.48 10.69 28.35
C TYR A 7 17.46 11.35 27.38
N GLU A 8 17.91 12.34 26.62
CA GLU A 8 17.05 13.03 25.64
C GLU A 8 16.57 12.09 24.53
N GLU A 9 17.43 11.18 24.05
CA GLU A 9 17.05 10.13 23.08
C GLU A 9 15.98 9.20 23.66
N LYS A 10 16.19 8.65 24.86
CA LYS A 10 15.20 7.78 25.52
C LYS A 10 13.87 8.48 25.77
N TYR A 11 13.93 9.75 26.20
CA TYR A 11 12.72 10.54 26.40
C TYR A 11 11.95 10.72 25.10
N ARG A 12 12.66 11.06 24.02
CA ARG A 12 12.07 11.22 22.68
C ARG A 12 11.44 9.90 22.18
N ASP A 13 12.13 8.78 22.31
CA ASP A 13 11.60 7.48 21.94
C ASP A 13 10.33 7.13 22.71
N SER A 14 10.32 7.41 24.02
CA SER A 14 9.13 7.21 24.87
C SER A 14 7.94 8.06 24.40
N GLN A 15 8.16 9.32 24.00
CA GLN A 15 7.11 10.18 23.45
C GLN A 15 6.60 9.67 22.10
N ILE A 16 7.50 9.23 21.23
CA ILE A 16 7.13 8.66 19.92
C ILE A 16 6.24 7.43 20.09
N ARG A 17 6.62 6.48 20.97
CA ARG A 17 5.81 5.28 21.24
C ARG A 17 4.44 5.61 21.85
N LYS A 18 4.40 6.56 22.77
CA LYS A 18 3.13 7.03 23.34
C LYS A 18 2.19 7.60 22.28
N GLU A 19 2.71 8.44 21.41
CA GLU A 19 1.93 9.00 20.29
C GLU A 19 1.56 7.93 19.26
N PHE A 20 2.40 6.91 19.04
CA PHE A 20 2.08 5.77 18.19
C PHE A 20 0.90 4.95 18.76
N HIS A 21 0.90 4.63 20.05
CA HIS A 21 -0.23 3.94 20.67
C HIS A 21 -1.53 4.74 20.56
N ARG A 22 -1.44 6.06 20.71
CA ARG A 22 -2.56 6.95 20.50
C ARG A 22 -3.02 6.94 19.04
N PHE A 23 -2.09 7.01 18.09
CA PHE A 23 -2.34 6.95 16.65
C PHE A 23 -3.13 5.68 16.28
N VAL A 24 -2.69 4.52 16.75
CA VAL A 24 -3.38 3.25 16.49
C VAL A 24 -4.75 3.21 17.16
N LYS A 25 -4.82 3.58 18.44
CA LYS A 25 -6.07 3.49 19.23
C LYS A 25 -7.17 4.41 18.72
N GLU A 26 -6.82 5.63 18.33
CA GLU A 26 -7.77 6.65 17.88
C GLU A 26 -7.87 6.71 16.35
N GLU A 27 -7.13 5.87 15.64
CA GLU A 27 -7.03 5.82 14.17
C GLU A 27 -6.78 7.22 13.57
N LEU A 28 -5.77 7.93 14.10
CA LEU A 28 -5.44 9.32 13.75
C LEU A 28 -4.72 9.39 12.39
N VAL A 29 -5.40 8.98 11.34
CA VAL A 29 -4.90 8.87 9.99
C VAL A 29 -5.82 9.57 9.00
N THR A 30 -5.23 10.16 7.96
CA THR A 30 -5.93 10.59 6.73
C THR A 30 -5.25 9.97 5.53
N TYR A 31 -5.98 9.91 4.41
CA TYR A 31 -5.43 9.42 3.15
C TYR A 31 -5.45 10.51 2.11
N TYR A 32 -4.32 10.71 1.42
CA TYR A 32 -4.23 11.50 0.22
C TYR A 32 -4.36 10.57 -0.96
N PHE A 33 -4.96 11.04 -2.03
CA PHE A 33 -5.21 10.25 -3.22
C PHE A 33 -4.39 10.81 -4.37
N GLN A 34 -3.38 10.05 -4.79
CA GLN A 34 -2.55 10.39 -5.94
C GLN A 34 -3.20 9.81 -7.21
N PRO A 35 -3.51 10.63 -8.22
CA PRO A 35 -4.15 10.12 -9.43
C PRO A 35 -3.18 9.30 -10.27
N ILE A 36 -3.66 8.18 -10.79
CA ILE A 36 -3.01 7.36 -11.82
C ILE A 36 -3.69 7.65 -13.14
N ILE A 37 -2.90 8.12 -14.11
CA ILE A 37 -3.38 8.64 -15.38
C ILE A 37 -3.05 7.65 -16.48
N SER A 38 -4.03 7.33 -17.31
CA SER A 38 -3.83 6.54 -18.53
C SER A 38 -2.95 7.28 -19.53
N ALA A 39 -1.81 6.71 -19.90
CA ALA A 39 -0.94 7.24 -20.95
C ALA A 39 -1.63 7.30 -22.32
N LYS A 40 -2.61 6.42 -22.55
CA LYS A 40 -3.41 6.35 -23.79
C LYS A 40 -4.41 7.48 -23.93
N THR A 41 -5.09 7.83 -22.82
CA THR A 41 -6.28 8.71 -22.88
C THR A 41 -6.08 10.04 -22.18
N GLY A 42 -5.02 10.18 -21.37
CA GLY A 42 -4.77 11.33 -20.51
C GLY A 42 -5.80 11.48 -19.36
N LYS A 43 -6.63 10.46 -19.12
CA LYS A 43 -7.69 10.50 -18.10
C LYS A 43 -7.25 9.75 -16.84
N ILE A 44 -7.78 10.19 -15.70
CA ILE A 44 -7.59 9.47 -14.43
C ILE A 44 -8.37 8.16 -14.49
N GLU A 45 -7.70 7.05 -14.27
CA GLU A 45 -8.27 5.70 -14.20
C GLU A 45 -8.28 5.13 -12.79
N ALA A 46 -7.35 5.59 -11.94
CA ALA A 46 -7.22 5.10 -10.57
C ALA A 46 -6.66 6.17 -9.64
N TYR A 47 -6.66 5.86 -8.34
CA TYR A 47 -6.00 6.63 -7.30
C TYR A 47 -5.23 5.71 -6.37
N GLU A 48 -4.01 6.09 -6.01
CA GLU A 48 -3.26 5.47 -4.93
C GLU A 48 -3.55 6.17 -3.61
N ALA A 49 -3.89 5.41 -2.58
CA ALA A 49 -4.16 5.90 -1.23
C ALA A 49 -2.87 5.99 -0.41
N LEU A 50 -2.43 7.19 -0.14
CA LEU A 50 -1.19 7.49 0.59
C LEU A 50 -1.49 7.91 2.03
N MET A 51 -1.09 7.08 2.98
CA MET A 51 -1.27 7.31 4.42
C MET A 51 -0.58 8.58 4.90
N ARG A 52 -1.25 9.34 5.75
CA ARG A 52 -0.71 10.49 6.48
C ARG A 52 -1.15 10.41 7.94
N ALA A 53 -0.21 10.22 8.85
CA ALA A 53 -0.52 10.30 10.27
C ALA A 53 -0.85 11.74 10.68
N ASN A 54 -1.94 11.92 11.43
CA ASN A 54 -2.41 13.21 11.90
C ASN A 54 -1.68 13.66 13.19
N LEU A 55 -0.42 13.24 13.33
CA LEU A 55 0.42 13.57 14.48
C LEU A 55 1.76 14.15 14.01
N PRO A 56 2.19 15.30 14.54
CA PRO A 56 3.40 15.99 14.09
C PRO A 56 4.67 15.15 14.20
N ILE A 57 4.74 14.25 15.19
CA ILE A 57 5.92 13.41 15.46
C ILE A 57 5.98 12.14 14.58
N LEU A 58 4.83 11.75 14.00
CA LEU A 58 4.67 10.53 13.18
C LEU A 58 4.37 10.84 11.71
N LYS A 59 4.86 11.95 11.18
CA LYS A 59 4.53 12.43 9.83
C LYS A 59 4.92 11.47 8.70
N ARG A 60 5.96 10.67 8.91
CA ARG A 60 6.53 9.78 7.88
C ARG A 60 5.98 8.38 8.02
N PRO A 61 5.40 7.80 6.96
CA PRO A 61 4.86 6.44 6.98
C PRO A 61 5.91 5.38 7.34
N ASP A 62 7.15 5.51 6.88
CA ASP A 62 8.25 4.59 7.22
C ASP A 62 8.56 4.55 8.72
N VAL A 63 8.47 5.69 9.42
CA VAL A 63 8.61 5.75 10.89
C VAL A 63 7.44 5.03 11.57
N VAL A 64 6.21 5.23 11.08
CA VAL A 64 5.03 4.51 11.59
C VAL A 64 5.19 3.00 11.43
N MET A 65 5.62 2.55 10.24
CA MET A 65 5.81 1.12 9.94
C MET A 65 6.92 0.49 10.81
N LYS A 66 8.04 1.20 10.98
CA LYS A 66 9.12 0.75 11.86
C LYS A 66 8.62 0.51 13.29
N ILE A 67 7.91 1.48 13.87
CA ILE A 67 7.40 1.36 15.23
C ILE A 67 6.32 0.28 15.31
N ALA A 68 5.45 0.17 14.31
CA ALA A 68 4.44 -0.87 14.23
C ALA A 68 5.07 -2.28 14.26
N CYS A 69 6.20 -2.46 13.55
CA CYS A 69 6.95 -3.71 13.57
C CYS A 69 7.54 -3.98 14.97
N GLU A 70 8.18 -2.98 15.60
CA GLU A 70 8.76 -3.10 16.94
C GLU A 70 7.72 -3.38 18.04
N GLU A 71 6.53 -2.82 17.92
CA GLU A 71 5.43 -2.95 18.88
C GLU A 71 4.48 -4.14 18.58
N GLY A 72 4.72 -4.88 17.47
CA GLY A 72 3.84 -5.98 17.04
C GLY A 72 2.44 -5.53 16.58
N ALA A 73 2.30 -4.30 16.12
CA ALA A 73 1.03 -3.65 15.75
C ALA A 73 0.78 -3.59 14.23
N LEU A 74 1.50 -4.40 13.44
CA LEU A 74 1.37 -4.39 11.98
C LEU A 74 -0.03 -4.79 11.50
N ARG A 75 -0.70 -5.71 12.20
CA ARG A 75 -2.07 -6.12 11.87
C ARG A 75 -3.08 -5.00 12.08
N GLU A 76 -2.91 -4.22 13.13
CA GLU A 76 -3.73 -3.05 13.42
C GLU A 76 -3.55 -1.98 12.34
N ILE A 77 -2.32 -1.77 11.89
CA ILE A 77 -2.03 -0.86 10.77
C ILE A 77 -2.68 -1.37 9.48
N GLU A 78 -2.54 -2.66 9.16
CA GLU A 78 -3.17 -3.28 8.00
C GLU A 78 -4.69 -3.07 8.01
N ARG A 79 -5.36 -3.40 9.12
CA ARG A 79 -6.79 -3.20 9.29
C ARG A 79 -7.19 -1.72 9.12
N MET A 80 -6.50 -0.84 9.84
CA MET A 80 -6.76 0.61 9.77
C MET A 80 -6.61 1.13 8.34
N THR A 81 -5.56 0.70 7.64
CA THR A 81 -5.30 1.12 6.25
C THR A 81 -6.45 0.69 5.34
N MET A 82 -6.84 -0.57 5.37
CA MET A 82 -7.92 -1.08 4.53
C MET A 82 -9.22 -0.31 4.77
N PHE A 83 -9.64 -0.18 6.02
CA PHE A 83 -10.91 0.48 6.35
C PHE A 83 -10.89 1.98 6.06
N ARG A 84 -9.87 2.70 6.53
CA ARG A 84 -9.84 4.17 6.44
C ARG A 84 -9.58 4.69 5.03
N ALA A 85 -8.70 4.03 4.25
CA ALA A 85 -8.50 4.40 2.85
C ALA A 85 -9.77 4.19 2.03
N THR A 86 -10.43 3.03 2.19
CA THR A 86 -11.66 2.71 1.47
C THR A 86 -12.82 3.62 1.87
N GLU A 87 -12.98 3.93 3.16
CA GLU A 87 -13.99 4.87 3.67
C GLU A 87 -13.79 6.27 3.06
N ALA A 88 -12.58 6.80 3.10
CA ALA A 88 -12.27 8.12 2.55
C ALA A 88 -12.49 8.17 1.03
N PHE A 89 -12.17 7.09 0.31
CA PHE A 89 -12.43 6.98 -1.12
C PHE A 89 -13.94 6.94 -1.43
N ALA A 90 -14.71 6.15 -0.67
CA ALA A 90 -16.16 6.08 -0.79
C ALA A 90 -16.82 7.45 -0.60
N ASP A 91 -16.40 8.18 0.42
CA ASP A 91 -16.86 9.55 0.70
C ASP A 91 -16.61 10.52 -0.46
N LEU A 92 -15.43 10.44 -1.09
CA LEU A 92 -15.10 11.28 -2.24
C LEU A 92 -15.95 10.92 -3.47
N ARG A 93 -16.28 9.64 -3.65
CA ARG A 93 -17.19 9.18 -4.72
C ARG A 93 -18.61 9.70 -4.49
N GLU A 94 -19.15 9.57 -3.30
CA GLU A 94 -20.48 10.10 -2.96
C GLU A 94 -20.57 11.59 -3.20
N LYS A 95 -19.51 12.34 -2.88
CA LYS A 95 -19.39 13.78 -3.13
C LYS A 95 -19.10 14.09 -4.61
N LYS A 96 -19.07 13.10 -5.51
CA LYS A 96 -18.77 13.22 -6.94
C LYS A 96 -17.41 13.90 -7.23
N ARG A 97 -16.45 13.78 -6.34
CA ARG A 97 -15.09 14.28 -6.51
C ARG A 97 -14.17 13.28 -7.22
N ILE A 98 -14.55 12.01 -7.22
CA ILE A 98 -13.86 10.91 -7.88
C ILE A 98 -14.87 10.24 -8.83
N LYS A 99 -14.39 9.78 -9.99
CA LYS A 99 -15.22 9.02 -10.93
C LYS A 99 -15.74 7.73 -10.31
N GLY A 100 -16.95 7.34 -10.69
CA GLY A 100 -17.61 6.16 -10.16
C GLY A 100 -16.95 4.83 -10.49
N ASP A 101 -16.14 4.76 -11.54
CA ASP A 101 -15.43 3.58 -12.06
C ASP A 101 -13.92 3.57 -11.78
N ALA A 102 -13.40 4.62 -11.13
CA ALA A 102 -11.98 4.70 -10.79
C ALA A 102 -11.57 3.58 -9.82
N LEU A 103 -10.37 3.02 -10.02
CA LEU A 103 -9.80 2.05 -9.11
C LEU A 103 -9.17 2.74 -7.89
N LEU A 104 -9.08 2.00 -6.79
CA LEU A 104 -8.42 2.40 -5.56
C LEU A 104 -7.27 1.45 -5.28
N PHE A 105 -6.06 1.95 -5.34
CA PHE A 105 -4.84 1.24 -4.96
C PHE A 105 -4.55 1.49 -3.49
N ILE A 106 -4.35 0.42 -2.72
CA ILE A 106 -4.11 0.46 -1.27
C ILE A 106 -2.87 -0.34 -0.94
N ASN A 107 -1.88 0.33 -0.34
CA ASN A 107 -0.68 -0.34 0.19
C ASN A 107 -1.07 -1.32 1.30
N SER A 108 -0.54 -2.53 1.25
CA SER A 108 -0.84 -3.62 2.16
C SER A 108 0.44 -4.31 2.61
N ILE A 109 0.49 -4.71 3.86
CA ILE A 109 1.64 -5.37 4.46
C ILE A 109 1.64 -6.84 4.05
N ALA A 110 2.66 -7.28 3.29
CA ALA A 110 2.72 -8.62 2.70
C ALA A 110 2.62 -9.75 3.73
N SER A 111 3.19 -9.53 4.93
CA SER A 111 3.21 -10.50 6.04
C SER A 111 1.96 -10.47 6.94
N GLN A 112 1.00 -9.59 6.67
CA GLN A 112 -0.18 -9.43 7.53
C GLN A 112 -1.48 -9.69 6.76
N HIS A 113 -2.50 -10.13 7.47
CA HIS A 113 -3.89 -10.19 7.04
C HIS A 113 -4.79 -9.71 8.17
N MET A 114 -5.97 -9.22 7.84
CA MET A 114 -6.97 -8.86 8.85
C MET A 114 -7.49 -10.10 9.58
N ALA A 115 -8.05 -9.91 10.78
CA ALA A 115 -8.77 -10.99 11.43
C ALA A 115 -10.03 -11.34 10.60
N ALA A 116 -10.43 -12.62 10.59
CA ALA A 116 -11.54 -13.08 9.76
C ALA A 116 -12.86 -12.29 9.97
N LYS A 117 -13.12 -11.83 11.20
CA LYS A 117 -14.26 -10.95 11.48
C LYS A 117 -14.17 -9.59 10.79
N ASP A 118 -12.96 -9.02 10.75
CA ASP A 118 -12.72 -7.71 10.13
C ASP A 118 -12.76 -7.83 8.60
N GLU A 119 -12.29 -8.95 8.03
CA GLU A 119 -12.42 -9.25 6.59
C GLU A 119 -13.88 -9.37 6.17
N ILE A 120 -14.69 -10.10 6.92
CA ILE A 120 -16.13 -10.24 6.66
C ILE A 120 -16.83 -8.88 6.76
N GLU A 121 -16.52 -8.10 7.80
CA GLU A 121 -17.07 -6.76 7.97
C GLU A 121 -16.68 -5.85 6.80
N PHE A 122 -15.39 -5.82 6.43
CA PHE A 122 -14.88 -5.01 5.34
C PHE A 122 -15.57 -5.37 4.01
N ASN A 123 -15.62 -6.66 3.67
CA ASN A 123 -16.18 -7.13 2.41
C ASN A 123 -17.69 -6.85 2.33
N ASN A 124 -18.42 -6.99 3.43
CA ASN A 124 -19.83 -6.64 3.48
C ASN A 124 -20.07 -5.13 3.35
N ARG A 125 -19.30 -4.33 4.12
CA ARG A 125 -19.45 -2.87 4.16
C ARG A 125 -19.13 -2.23 2.82
N TYR A 126 -18.11 -2.75 2.13
CA TYR A 126 -17.61 -2.21 0.86
C TYR A 126 -17.90 -3.14 -0.34
N ALA A 127 -18.93 -3.96 -0.28
CA ALA A 127 -19.30 -4.92 -1.34
C ALA A 127 -19.37 -4.30 -2.73
N LYS A 128 -19.87 -3.06 -2.85
CA LYS A 128 -19.99 -2.34 -4.12
C LYS A 128 -18.66 -1.80 -4.65
N LEU A 129 -17.60 -1.81 -3.83
CA LEU A 129 -16.28 -1.31 -4.18
C LEU A 129 -15.27 -2.42 -4.42
N GLN A 130 -15.60 -3.67 -4.09
CA GLN A 130 -14.63 -4.78 -4.10
C GLN A 130 -13.89 -4.88 -5.43
N LYS A 131 -14.58 -4.82 -6.57
CA LYS A 131 -13.97 -4.87 -7.91
C LYS A 131 -13.09 -3.67 -8.27
N GLN A 132 -13.14 -2.62 -7.47
CA GLN A 132 -12.34 -1.40 -7.67
C GLN A 132 -11.12 -1.33 -6.75
N ILE A 133 -11.03 -2.23 -5.76
CA ILE A 133 -9.90 -2.28 -4.85
C ILE A 133 -8.74 -3.06 -5.50
N VAL A 134 -7.57 -2.46 -5.48
CA VAL A 134 -6.29 -3.08 -5.87
C VAL A 134 -5.37 -3.04 -4.66
N ILE A 135 -4.97 -4.20 -4.18
CA ILE A 135 -4.05 -4.34 -3.05
C ILE A 135 -2.62 -4.31 -3.60
N GLU A 136 -1.82 -3.36 -3.14
CA GLU A 136 -0.42 -3.21 -3.49
C GLU A 136 0.45 -4.00 -2.51
N ILE A 137 1.31 -4.85 -3.04
CA ILE A 137 2.32 -5.61 -2.28
C ILE A 137 3.69 -5.16 -2.76
N THR A 138 4.50 -4.62 -1.87
CA THR A 138 5.89 -4.25 -2.16
C THR A 138 6.79 -5.47 -2.21
N GLU A 139 7.74 -5.46 -3.14
CA GLU A 139 8.68 -6.56 -3.36
C GLU A 139 9.73 -6.70 -2.24
N GLU A 140 10.10 -5.60 -1.59
CA GLU A 140 11.10 -5.55 -0.51
C GLU A 140 10.69 -6.33 0.76
N GLU A 141 9.40 -6.55 0.96
CA GLU A 141 8.92 -7.33 2.08
C GLU A 141 9.08 -8.83 1.80
N SER A 142 9.60 -9.58 2.77
CA SER A 142 9.55 -11.04 2.71
C SER A 142 8.08 -11.48 2.62
N ILE A 143 7.67 -11.95 1.44
CA ILE A 143 6.29 -12.39 1.22
C ILE A 143 6.00 -13.57 2.13
N ASP A 144 5.13 -13.38 3.10
CA ASP A 144 4.51 -14.49 3.82
C ASP A 144 3.42 -15.09 2.92
N TYR A 145 3.75 -16.22 2.28
CA TYR A 145 2.84 -16.92 1.37
C TYR A 145 1.52 -17.30 2.04
N HIS A 146 1.51 -17.59 3.33
CA HIS A 146 0.29 -17.93 4.04
C HIS A 146 -0.61 -16.68 4.20
N ALA A 147 -0.04 -15.54 4.58
CA ALA A 147 -0.77 -14.27 4.66
C ALA A 147 -1.31 -13.84 3.28
N LEU A 148 -0.49 -14.00 2.23
CA LEU A 148 -0.90 -13.68 0.87
C LEU A 148 -2.04 -14.57 0.38
N GLU A 149 -1.95 -15.89 0.57
CA GLU A 149 -3.03 -16.82 0.22
C GLU A 149 -4.30 -16.55 1.01
N THR A 150 -4.19 -16.18 2.28
CA THR A 150 -5.34 -15.78 3.10
C THR A 150 -6.01 -14.54 2.49
N LYS A 151 -5.25 -13.51 2.08
CA LYS A 151 -5.79 -12.32 1.41
C LYS A 151 -6.48 -12.65 0.09
N LYS A 152 -5.84 -13.48 -0.75
CA LYS A 152 -6.39 -13.88 -2.06
C LYS A 152 -7.71 -14.65 -1.92
N ASN A 153 -7.81 -15.48 -0.90
CA ASN A 153 -8.96 -16.33 -0.66
C ASN A 153 -9.98 -15.75 0.37
N ALA A 154 -9.82 -14.47 0.73
CA ALA A 154 -10.71 -13.81 1.68
C ALA A 154 -12.16 -13.83 1.17
N PRO A 155 -13.13 -14.33 1.95
CA PRO A 155 -14.52 -14.44 1.51
C PRO A 155 -15.11 -13.10 1.08
N GLY A 156 -15.57 -12.99 -0.17
CA GLY A 156 -16.18 -11.78 -0.72
C GLY A 156 -15.18 -10.75 -1.25
N PHE A 157 -13.88 -11.02 -1.23
CA PHE A 157 -12.89 -10.20 -1.93
C PHE A 157 -12.93 -10.50 -3.44
N GLU A 158 -13.25 -9.49 -4.23
CA GLU A 158 -13.29 -9.55 -5.70
C GLU A 158 -12.29 -8.56 -6.35
N GLY A 159 -11.39 -8.01 -5.54
CA GLY A 159 -10.38 -7.05 -5.96
C GLY A 159 -9.22 -7.68 -6.73
N ALA A 160 -8.23 -6.85 -7.04
CA ALA A 160 -7.01 -7.28 -7.72
C ALA A 160 -5.78 -7.03 -6.85
N PHE A 161 -4.63 -7.56 -7.28
CA PHE A 161 -3.33 -7.30 -6.67
C PHE A 161 -2.44 -6.53 -7.64
N ALA A 162 -1.60 -5.67 -7.09
CA ALA A 162 -0.49 -5.01 -7.78
C ALA A 162 0.82 -5.39 -7.10
N LEU A 163 1.86 -5.62 -7.90
CA LEU A 163 3.24 -5.69 -7.43
C LEU A 163 3.83 -4.29 -7.51
N ASP A 164 4.24 -3.73 -6.37
CA ASP A 164 4.82 -2.40 -6.28
C ASP A 164 6.35 -2.43 -6.20
N ASP A 165 6.98 -1.31 -6.56
CA ASP A 165 8.43 -1.07 -6.59
C ASP A 165 9.22 -2.13 -7.41
N TYR A 166 8.60 -2.66 -8.48
CA TYR A 166 9.24 -3.67 -9.33
C TYR A 166 10.50 -3.11 -9.98
N GLY A 167 11.64 -3.77 -9.70
CA GLY A 167 12.95 -3.37 -10.21
C GLY A 167 13.79 -2.53 -9.26
N SER A 168 13.39 -2.37 -8.02
CA SER A 168 14.14 -1.65 -6.96
C SER A 168 15.47 -2.31 -6.56
N GLY A 169 15.77 -3.49 -7.12
CA GLY A 169 17.00 -4.27 -6.87
C GLY A 169 16.78 -5.53 -6.04
N TYR A 170 15.59 -5.75 -5.54
CA TYR A 170 15.14 -6.99 -4.90
C TYR A 170 14.29 -7.85 -5.86
N SER A 171 14.12 -7.37 -7.11
CA SER A 171 13.25 -7.96 -8.13
C SER A 171 13.55 -9.42 -8.37
N ASN A 172 12.56 -10.24 -8.03
CA ASN A 172 12.60 -11.67 -8.26
C ASN A 172 11.38 -12.03 -9.12
N GLU A 173 11.61 -12.57 -10.31
CA GLU A 173 10.55 -13.10 -11.18
C GLU A 173 9.62 -14.06 -10.42
N LYS A 174 10.08 -14.61 -9.31
CA LYS A 174 9.30 -15.46 -8.44
C LYS A 174 8.12 -14.69 -7.82
N SER A 175 8.30 -13.43 -7.41
CA SER A 175 7.22 -12.60 -6.86
C SER A 175 6.10 -12.39 -7.87
N LEU A 176 6.43 -12.23 -9.17
CA LEU A 176 5.42 -12.18 -10.24
C LEU A 176 4.65 -13.48 -10.41
N LEU A 177 5.34 -14.63 -10.25
CA LEU A 177 4.68 -15.94 -10.38
C LEU A 177 3.77 -16.23 -9.18
N ASP A 178 4.24 -15.93 -7.99
CA ASP A 178 3.56 -16.25 -6.72
C ASP A 178 2.38 -15.29 -6.46
N LEU A 179 2.57 -14.00 -6.70
CA LEU A 179 1.51 -13.01 -6.53
C LEU A 179 0.48 -13.10 -7.68
N ALA A 180 0.93 -13.40 -8.91
CA ALA A 180 0.11 -13.32 -10.13
C ALA A 180 -0.69 -12.01 -10.20
N PRO A 181 -0.02 -10.85 -10.16
CA PRO A 181 -0.68 -9.55 -10.02
C PRO A 181 -1.44 -9.19 -11.29
N LYS A 182 -2.46 -8.33 -11.16
CA LYS A 182 -3.13 -7.70 -12.31
C LYS A 182 -2.39 -6.45 -12.80
N TYR A 183 -1.59 -5.84 -11.93
CA TYR A 183 -0.84 -4.61 -12.19
C TYR A 183 0.60 -4.75 -11.74
N ILE A 184 1.52 -4.16 -12.48
CA ILE A 184 2.93 -4.03 -12.12
C ILE A 184 3.23 -2.53 -12.07
N LYS A 185 3.72 -2.03 -10.92
CA LYS A 185 4.21 -0.67 -10.76
C LYS A 185 5.73 -0.70 -10.84
N VAL A 186 6.27 -0.07 -11.87
CA VAL A 186 7.73 -0.02 -12.09
C VAL A 186 8.35 1.03 -11.19
N ASP A 187 9.40 0.66 -10.47
CA ASP A 187 10.08 1.54 -9.53
C ASP A 187 10.66 2.79 -10.18
N LEU A 188 10.68 3.88 -9.44
CA LEU A 188 11.17 5.18 -9.90
C LEU A 188 12.64 5.14 -10.32
N SER A 189 13.48 4.26 -9.75
CA SER A 189 14.89 4.13 -10.12
C SER A 189 15.09 3.70 -11.57
N ILE A 190 14.16 2.90 -12.12
CA ILE A 190 14.13 2.51 -13.52
C ILE A 190 13.55 3.64 -14.38
N ILE A 191 12.47 4.28 -13.95
CA ILE A 191 11.75 5.28 -14.75
C ILE A 191 12.48 6.62 -14.83
N ARG A 192 13.22 7.00 -13.78
CA ARG A 192 13.94 8.28 -13.77
C ARG A 192 14.96 8.35 -14.90
N ASP A 193 14.92 9.44 -15.69
CA ASP A 193 15.80 9.71 -16.84
C ASP A 193 15.72 8.63 -17.95
N ILE A 194 14.60 7.91 -18.06
CA ILE A 194 14.39 6.84 -19.04
C ILE A 194 14.42 7.36 -20.48
N ASP A 195 14.06 8.61 -20.69
CA ASP A 195 14.08 9.27 -22.02
C ASP A 195 15.48 9.35 -22.63
N THR A 196 16.52 9.31 -21.80
CA THR A 196 17.93 9.39 -22.22
C THR A 196 18.74 8.11 -22.01
N ASP A 197 18.15 7.08 -21.42
CA ASP A 197 18.82 5.83 -21.06
C ASP A 197 18.26 4.62 -21.85
N PRO A 198 18.96 4.15 -22.91
CA PRO A 198 18.51 3.05 -23.73
C PRO A 198 18.37 1.71 -22.97
N ASP A 199 19.19 1.47 -21.93
CA ASP A 199 19.10 0.24 -21.15
C ASP A 199 17.85 0.23 -20.29
N LYS A 200 17.48 1.36 -19.69
CA LYS A 200 16.21 1.50 -18.96
C LYS A 200 14.99 1.36 -19.89
N GLN A 201 15.06 1.93 -21.10
CA GLN A 201 14.01 1.76 -22.11
C GLN A 201 13.80 0.29 -22.43
N GLN A 202 14.90 -0.46 -22.69
CA GLN A 202 14.83 -1.89 -22.99
C GLN A 202 14.27 -2.71 -21.83
N ILE A 203 14.65 -2.39 -20.58
CA ILE A 203 14.11 -3.04 -19.38
C ILE A 203 12.59 -2.83 -19.31
N VAL A 204 12.12 -1.58 -19.46
CA VAL A 204 10.69 -1.28 -19.39
C VAL A 204 9.91 -1.91 -20.53
N GLU A 205 10.46 -1.94 -21.76
CA GLU A 205 9.85 -2.65 -22.89
C GLU A 205 9.65 -4.14 -22.59
N ASN A 206 10.65 -4.78 -21.99
CA ASN A 206 10.55 -6.20 -21.61
C ASN A 206 9.47 -6.42 -20.52
N ILE A 207 9.39 -5.55 -19.52
CA ILE A 207 8.37 -5.61 -18.47
C ILE A 207 6.98 -5.45 -19.09
N VAL A 208 6.78 -4.47 -19.95
CA VAL A 208 5.51 -4.19 -20.63
C VAL A 208 5.11 -5.38 -21.51
N ALA A 209 6.05 -5.93 -22.30
CA ALA A 209 5.79 -7.08 -23.14
C ALA A 209 5.38 -8.33 -22.33
N TYR A 210 6.06 -8.55 -21.19
CA TYR A 210 5.69 -9.63 -20.27
C TYR A 210 4.30 -9.44 -19.68
N ALA A 211 4.01 -8.24 -19.16
CA ALA A 211 2.74 -7.90 -18.55
C ALA A 211 1.58 -8.08 -19.53
N HIS A 212 1.68 -7.51 -20.74
CA HIS A 212 0.64 -7.63 -21.76
C HIS A 212 0.41 -9.08 -22.22
N LYS A 213 1.46 -9.89 -22.32
CA LYS A 213 1.35 -11.33 -22.67
C LYS A 213 0.57 -12.13 -21.61
N ARG A 214 0.48 -11.62 -20.42
CA ARG A 214 -0.19 -12.24 -19.25
C ARG A 214 -1.51 -11.57 -18.88
N ASP A 215 -1.99 -10.64 -19.71
CA ASP A 215 -3.21 -9.85 -19.45
C ASP A 215 -3.14 -9.04 -18.14
N MET A 216 -1.92 -8.59 -17.78
CA MET A 216 -1.63 -7.68 -16.68
C MET A 216 -1.67 -6.23 -17.17
#